data_2277fbce28f3acac60bf3acf309c840e
#
_entry.id   2277fbce28f3acac60bf3acf309c840e
#
_cell.length_a   1.000
_cell.length_b   1.000
_cell.length_c   1.000
_cell.angle_alpha   90.00
_cell.angle_beta   90.00
_cell.angle_gamma   90.00
#
_symmetry.space_group_name_H-M   'P 1'
#
loop_
_entity.id
_entity.type
_entity.pdbx_description
1 polymer ?
#
loop_
_entity_poly.entity_id
_entity_poly.type
_entity_poly.pdbx_seq_one_letter_code
_entity_poly.pdbx_strand_id
1 'polypeptide(L)'
;MDRLFVYGTLGPGRPNEHVMQKIGGSWQPASVRGRLVHAGWGFERSGFPALVLDEHGEEIAGHVFVSPNLAAHWPALDAFEGEDYVREAAKAALADGTEVEAWVYALAEAKRPPSSKH
;
A
#
# COMPACT_ATOMS: atom_id res chain seq x y z
N MET A 1 -16.85 6.40 0.54
CA MET A 1 -16.21 5.41 1.42
C MET A 1 -14.77 5.27 1.02
N ASP A 2 -13.87 5.33 1.99
CA ASP A 2 -12.44 5.28 1.67
C ASP A 2 -11.97 3.87 1.39
N ARG A 3 -10.94 3.79 0.58
CA ARG A 3 -10.32 2.50 0.21
C ARG A 3 -8.82 2.60 0.42
N LEU A 4 -8.23 1.49 0.86
CA LEU A 4 -6.78 1.39 1.03
C LEU A 4 -6.29 0.16 0.29
N PHE A 5 -5.36 0.34 -0.65
CA PHE A 5 -4.71 -0.77 -1.32
C PHE A 5 -3.57 -1.26 -0.44
N VAL A 6 -3.55 -2.56 -0.16
CA VAL A 6 -2.57 -3.15 0.75
C VAL A 6 -1.83 -4.25 0.01
N TYR A 7 -0.52 -4.21 0.08
CA TYR A 7 0.34 -5.18 -0.60
C TYR A 7 1.36 -5.84 0.34
N GLY A 8 1.32 -5.48 1.63
CA GLY A 8 2.31 -5.95 2.60
C GLY A 8 1.68 -6.57 3.83
N THR A 9 2.26 -6.29 5.00
CA THR A 9 1.92 -6.99 6.24
C THR A 9 0.52 -6.72 6.75
N LEU A 10 -0.13 -5.66 6.30
CA LEU A 10 -1.50 -5.34 6.71
C LEU A 10 -2.54 -6.19 5.99
N GLY A 11 -2.14 -6.90 4.93
CA GLY A 11 -3.07 -7.66 4.11
C GLY A 11 -3.66 -8.86 4.81
N PRO A 12 -4.71 -9.45 4.19
CA PRO A 12 -5.36 -10.61 4.77
C PRO A 12 -4.40 -11.79 4.85
N GLY A 13 -4.38 -12.45 5.99
CA GLY A 13 -3.46 -13.56 6.24
C GLY A 13 -2.03 -13.15 6.51
N ARG A 14 -1.75 -11.86 6.59
CA ARG A 14 -0.41 -11.35 6.85
C ARG A 14 -0.23 -11.01 8.33
N PRO A 15 1.03 -10.86 8.78
CA PRO A 15 1.31 -10.70 10.22
C PRO A 15 0.57 -9.56 10.92
N ASN A 16 0.29 -8.47 10.22
CA ASN A 16 -0.34 -7.32 10.85
C ASN A 16 -1.79 -7.12 10.43
N GLU A 17 -2.43 -8.17 9.95
CA GLU A 17 -3.83 -8.11 9.55
C GLU A 17 -4.72 -7.59 10.69
N HIS A 18 -4.35 -7.90 11.93
CA HIS A 18 -5.15 -7.51 13.09
C HIS A 18 -5.36 -5.99 13.18
N VAL A 19 -4.44 -5.22 12.64
CA VAL A 19 -4.58 -3.75 12.61
C VAL A 19 -5.81 -3.38 11.81
N MET A 20 -5.98 -4.03 10.65
CA MET A 20 -7.12 -3.76 9.78
C MET A 20 -8.41 -4.34 10.33
N GLN A 21 -8.33 -5.48 11.01
CA GLN A 21 -9.50 -6.10 11.61
C GLN A 21 -10.16 -5.19 12.64
N LYS A 22 -9.36 -4.43 13.38
CA LYS A 22 -9.90 -3.50 14.37
C LYS A 22 -10.67 -2.36 13.71
N ILE A 23 -10.30 -1.97 12.51
CA ILE A 23 -11.01 -0.93 11.78
C ILE A 23 -12.35 -1.44 11.30
N GLY A 24 -12.35 -2.65 10.77
CA GLY A 24 -13.56 -3.30 10.26
C GLY A 24 -13.88 -2.86 8.85
N GLY A 25 -13.89 -3.80 7.94
CA GLY A 25 -14.20 -3.55 6.55
C GLY A 25 -14.12 -4.83 5.74
N SER A 26 -14.11 -4.69 4.43
CA SER A 26 -14.06 -5.84 3.54
C SER A 26 -12.88 -5.75 2.59
N TRP A 27 -12.47 -6.90 2.09
CA TRP A 27 -11.31 -7.03 1.22
C TRP A 27 -11.74 -7.44 -0.18
N GLN A 28 -11.05 -6.90 -1.19
CA GLN A 28 -11.22 -7.31 -2.59
C GLN A 28 -9.85 -7.45 -3.22
N PRO A 29 -9.60 -8.55 -3.94
CA PRO A 29 -8.33 -8.65 -4.69
C PRO A 29 -8.23 -7.53 -5.70
N ALA A 30 -7.03 -6.98 -5.84
CA ALA A 30 -6.80 -5.83 -6.71
C ALA A 30 -5.33 -5.74 -7.06
N SER A 31 -5.01 -4.84 -7.99
CA SER A 31 -3.62 -4.57 -8.35
C SER A 31 -3.44 -3.10 -8.64
N VAL A 32 -2.20 -2.63 -8.50
CA VAL A 32 -1.82 -1.28 -8.94
C VAL A 32 -0.59 -1.40 -9.80
N ARG A 33 -0.30 -0.36 -10.59
CA ARG A 33 0.91 -0.31 -11.41
C ARG A 33 2.02 0.35 -10.62
N GLY A 34 3.21 -0.26 -10.65
CA GLY A 34 4.34 0.31 -9.95
C GLY A 34 5.53 -0.60 -9.93
N ARG A 35 6.42 -0.35 -9.00
CA ARG A 35 7.61 -1.16 -8.78
C ARG A 35 7.76 -1.45 -7.30
N LEU A 36 8.15 -2.66 -6.98
CA LEU A 36 8.53 -3.00 -5.62
C LEU A 36 10.03 -2.85 -5.50
N VAL A 37 10.47 -2.08 -4.50
CA VAL A 37 11.88 -1.84 -4.29
C VAL A 37 12.31 -2.35 -2.92
N HIS A 38 13.48 -2.94 -2.86
CA HIS A 38 14.10 -3.35 -1.61
C HIS A 38 15.13 -2.29 -1.28
N ALA A 39 14.66 -1.23 -0.66
CA ALA A 39 15.49 -0.06 -0.48
C ALA A 39 16.08 -0.04 0.91
N GLY A 40 17.32 -0.36 0.98
CA GLY A 40 18.13 -0.02 2.08
C GLY A 40 17.70 -0.57 3.41
N TRP A 41 18.13 0.08 4.36
CA TRP A 41 18.29 -0.31 5.74
C TRP A 41 17.00 -0.40 6.54
N GLY A 42 16.01 0.34 6.21
CA GLY A 42 14.77 0.29 6.97
C GLY A 42 13.95 -0.94 6.67
N PHE A 43 14.09 -1.46 5.47
CA PHE A 43 13.21 -2.53 4.98
C PHE A 43 13.76 -3.93 5.22
N GLU A 44 15.04 -4.03 5.47
CA GLU A 44 15.66 -5.32 5.71
C GLU A 44 15.07 -6.03 6.91
N ARG A 45 14.64 -5.27 7.88
CA ARG A 45 14.08 -5.86 9.10
C ARG A 45 12.70 -6.44 8.91
N SER A 46 11.91 -5.85 8.01
CA SER A 46 10.57 -6.34 7.78
C SER A 46 10.54 -7.47 6.76
N GLY A 47 11.56 -7.53 5.91
CA GLY A 47 11.59 -8.51 4.83
C GLY A 47 10.62 -8.23 3.71
N PHE A 48 10.01 -7.04 3.67
CA PHE A 48 9.03 -6.70 2.65
C PHE A 48 9.50 -5.53 1.82
N PRO A 49 9.24 -5.57 0.50
CA PRO A 49 9.58 -4.44 -0.36
C PRO A 49 8.62 -3.29 -0.18
N ALA A 50 9.01 -2.13 -0.63
CA ALA A 50 8.18 -0.94 -0.64
C ALA A 50 7.74 -0.62 -2.05
N LEU A 51 6.54 -0.08 -2.18
CA LEU A 51 5.95 0.24 -3.47
C LEU A 51 6.32 1.66 -3.90
N VAL A 52 6.71 1.79 -5.18
CA VAL A 52 6.81 3.08 -5.85
C VAL A 52 5.79 3.04 -6.99
N LEU A 53 4.83 3.97 -6.98
CA LEU A 53 3.81 4.03 -8.01
C LEU A 53 4.41 4.46 -9.34
N ASP A 54 4.02 3.79 -10.42
CA ASP A 54 4.54 4.06 -11.75
C ASP A 54 3.54 3.51 -12.77
N GLU A 55 2.87 4.39 -13.48
CA GLU A 55 1.83 3.96 -14.42
C GLU A 55 2.37 3.11 -15.55
N HIS A 56 3.68 3.15 -15.77
CA HIS A 56 4.35 2.30 -16.76
C HIS A 56 5.03 1.10 -16.12
N GLY A 57 4.79 0.88 -14.83
CA GLY A 57 5.39 -0.22 -14.12
C GLY A 57 4.64 -1.52 -14.30
N GLU A 58 5.05 -2.51 -13.54
CA GLU A 58 4.39 -3.81 -13.58
C GLU A 58 3.13 -3.81 -12.71
N GLU A 59 2.36 -4.83 -12.87
CA GLU A 59 1.15 -5.03 -12.09
C GLU A 59 1.52 -5.61 -10.72
N ILE A 60 1.18 -4.89 -9.67
CA ILE A 60 1.50 -5.31 -8.30
C ILE A 60 0.20 -5.80 -7.65
N ALA A 61 0.17 -7.08 -7.33
CA ALA A 61 -1.02 -7.70 -6.76
C ALA A 61 -1.15 -7.39 -5.27
N GLY A 62 -2.37 -7.21 -4.82
CA GLY A 62 -2.67 -6.98 -3.41
C GLY A 62 -4.16 -7.02 -3.20
N HIS A 63 -4.64 -6.22 -2.26
CA HIS A 63 -6.06 -6.18 -1.91
C HIS A 63 -6.48 -4.75 -1.61
N VAL A 64 -7.71 -4.41 -1.96
CA VAL A 64 -8.32 -3.15 -1.56
C VAL A 64 -9.18 -3.40 -0.34
N PHE A 65 -8.93 -2.64 0.71
CA PHE A 65 -9.72 -2.65 1.94
C PHE A 65 -10.73 -1.52 1.85
N VAL A 66 -11.99 -1.84 2.00
CA VAL A 66 -13.07 -0.86 1.91
C VAL A 66 -13.74 -0.76 3.26
N SER A 67 -13.80 0.46 3.80
CA SER A 67 -14.37 0.64 5.14
C SER A 67 -14.86 2.06 5.32
N PRO A 68 -16.05 2.23 5.92
CA PRO A 68 -16.52 3.57 6.30
C PRO A 68 -15.73 4.15 7.46
N ASN A 69 -14.90 3.34 8.11
CA ASN A 69 -14.16 3.76 9.29
C ASN A 69 -12.75 4.22 9.00
N LEU A 70 -12.29 4.08 7.76
CA LEU A 70 -10.89 4.40 7.43
C LEU A 70 -10.54 5.85 7.74
N ALA A 71 -11.45 6.77 7.46
CA ALA A 71 -11.17 8.20 7.65
C ALA A 71 -10.76 8.51 9.08
N ALA A 72 -11.37 7.84 10.04
CA ALA A 72 -11.06 8.06 11.45
C ALA A 72 -9.73 7.41 11.86
N HIS A 73 -9.23 6.50 11.04
CA HIS A 73 -8.03 5.72 11.39
C HIS A 73 -6.77 6.14 10.63
N TRP A 74 -6.89 7.11 9.69
CA TRP A 74 -5.70 7.53 8.94
C TRP A 74 -4.54 7.96 9.84
N PRO A 75 -4.77 8.77 10.91
CA PRO A 75 -3.63 9.14 11.74
C PRO A 75 -2.91 7.95 12.36
N ALA A 76 -3.66 6.95 12.82
CA ALA A 76 -3.05 5.76 13.42
C ALA A 76 -2.32 4.91 12.38
N LEU A 77 -2.88 4.78 11.17
CA LEU A 77 -2.24 4.02 10.10
C LEU A 77 -0.98 4.73 9.59
N ASP A 78 -1.05 6.06 9.45
CA ASP A 78 0.11 6.83 9.04
C ASP A 78 1.25 6.65 10.04
N ALA A 79 0.92 6.67 11.33
CA ALA A 79 1.92 6.47 12.38
C ALA A 79 2.47 5.05 12.37
N PHE A 80 1.62 4.07 12.11
CA PHE A 80 2.04 2.67 12.03
C PHE A 80 3.04 2.45 10.90
N GLU A 81 2.78 3.06 9.73
CA GLU A 81 3.66 2.90 8.58
C GLU A 81 4.98 3.65 8.78
N GLY A 82 4.94 4.78 9.46
CA GLY A 82 6.14 5.54 9.75
C GLY A 82 6.54 6.48 8.64
N GLU A 83 7.67 7.14 8.85
CA GLU A 83 8.09 8.22 7.94
C GLU A 83 8.72 7.73 6.65
N ASP A 84 8.98 6.42 6.55
CA ASP A 84 9.50 5.87 5.29
C ASP A 84 8.42 5.81 4.21
N TYR A 85 7.16 5.94 4.58
CA TYR A 85 6.03 5.80 3.68
C TYR A 85 5.18 7.06 3.67
N VAL A 86 4.56 7.31 2.51
CA VAL A 86 3.55 8.36 2.40
C VAL A 86 2.30 7.75 1.79
N ARG A 87 1.16 8.27 2.21
CA ARG A 87 -0.13 7.82 1.70
C ARG A 87 -0.43 8.60 0.42
N GLU A 88 -0.50 7.87 -0.70
CA GLU A 88 -0.73 8.45 -2.02
C GLU A 88 -1.98 7.85 -2.64
N ALA A 89 -2.64 8.62 -3.51
CA ALA A 89 -3.78 8.14 -4.25
C ALA A 89 -3.32 7.34 -5.47
N ALA A 90 -4.01 6.25 -5.75
CA ALA A 90 -3.67 5.40 -6.87
C ALA A 90 -4.94 4.82 -7.46
N LYS A 91 -4.84 4.35 -8.71
CA LYS A 91 -5.93 3.61 -9.33
C LYS A 91 -5.65 2.14 -9.15
N ALA A 92 -6.59 1.45 -8.54
CA ALA A 92 -6.49 0.01 -8.32
C ALA A 92 -7.46 -0.70 -9.23
N ALA A 93 -6.99 -1.75 -9.90
CA ALA A 93 -7.83 -2.56 -10.76
C ALA A 93 -8.33 -3.75 -9.96
N LEU A 94 -9.64 -3.87 -9.86
CA LEU A 94 -10.26 -4.99 -9.16
C LEU A 94 -10.26 -6.22 -10.05
N ALA A 95 -10.54 -7.38 -9.46
CA ALA A 95 -10.52 -8.64 -10.19
C ALA A 95 -11.51 -8.67 -11.34
N ASP A 96 -12.60 -7.91 -11.26
CA ASP A 96 -13.62 -7.86 -12.31
C ASP A 96 -13.27 -6.85 -13.42
N GLY A 97 -12.12 -6.22 -13.34
CA GLY A 97 -11.70 -5.23 -14.33
C GLY A 97 -12.09 -3.80 -14.02
N THR A 98 -12.88 -3.58 -12.97
CA THR A 98 -13.28 -2.23 -12.56
C THR A 98 -12.10 -1.51 -11.92
N GLU A 99 -11.91 -0.23 -12.25
CA GLU A 99 -10.90 0.58 -11.59
C GLU A 99 -11.55 1.44 -10.51
N VAL A 100 -10.89 1.51 -9.36
CA VAL A 100 -11.34 2.38 -8.27
C VAL A 100 -10.16 3.17 -7.77
N GLU A 101 -10.44 4.33 -7.18
CA GLU A 101 -9.40 5.08 -6.52
C GLU A 101 -9.21 4.54 -5.12
N ALA A 102 -7.94 4.42 -4.72
CA ALA A 102 -7.61 3.93 -3.40
C ALA A 102 -6.36 4.64 -2.91
N TRP A 103 -6.23 4.76 -1.62
CA TRP A 103 -4.98 5.21 -1.02
C TRP A 103 -4.02 4.04 -0.94
N VAL A 104 -2.73 4.32 -0.97
CA VAL A 104 -1.71 3.29 -0.80
C VAL A 104 -0.53 3.92 -0.05
N TYR A 105 0.10 3.13 0.80
CA TYR A 105 1.33 3.56 1.45
C TYR A 105 2.49 3.22 0.55
N ALA A 106 3.03 4.25 -0.08
CA ALA A 106 4.14 4.12 -1.01
C ALA A 106 5.41 4.63 -0.35
N LEU A 107 6.55 4.20 -0.86
CA LEU A 107 7.83 4.64 -0.32
C LEU A 107 7.98 6.14 -0.50
N ALA A 108 8.32 6.83 0.59
CA ALA A 108 8.52 8.27 0.56
C ALA A 108 9.63 8.61 -0.43
N GLU A 109 9.46 9.71 -1.15
CA GLU A 109 10.38 10.10 -2.21
C GLU A 109 11.82 10.20 -1.69
N ALA A 110 11.98 10.75 -0.50
CA ALA A 110 13.31 10.92 0.09
C ALA A 110 13.99 9.59 0.42
N LYS A 111 13.22 8.50 0.46
CA LYS A 111 13.75 7.18 0.78
C LYS A 111 13.92 6.31 -0.44
N ARG A 112 13.54 6.80 -1.62
CA ARG A 112 13.67 6.02 -2.84
C ARG A 112 15.12 5.93 -3.26
N PRO A 113 15.53 4.79 -3.83
CA PRO A 113 16.90 4.70 -4.33
C PRO A 113 17.11 5.72 -5.44
N PRO A 114 18.33 6.21 -5.62
CA PRO A 114 18.59 7.14 -6.70
C PRO A 114 18.21 6.53 -8.04
N SER A 115 17.71 7.39 -8.93
CA SER A 115 17.38 6.96 -10.26
C SER A 115 18.66 6.56 -10.96
N SER A 116 18.65 5.39 -11.50
CA SER A 116 19.83 4.92 -12.16
C SER A 116 19.93 5.41 -13.56
N LYS A 117 19.38 6.21 -13.91
CA LYS A 117 19.55 6.61 -15.09
C LYS A 117 20.30 7.53 -15.30
N HIS A 118 20.34 7.60 -14.96
CA HIS A 118 21.00 8.36 -15.30
C HIS A 118 21.92 8.07 -15.51
#